data_6fa2d10d59d4ceb6634b4f8f579a8eeb
#
_entry.id   6fa2d10d59d4ceb6634b4f8f579a8eeb
#
_cell.length_a   1.000
_cell.length_b   1.000
_cell.length_c   1.000
_cell.angle_alpha   90.00
_cell.angle_beta   90.00
_cell.angle_gamma   90.00
#
_symmetry.space_group_name_H-M   'P 1'
#
loop_
_entity.id
_entity.type
_entity.pdbx_description
1 polymer ?
#
loop_
_entity_poly.entity_id
_entity_poly.type
_entity_poly.pdbx_seq_one_letter_code
_entity_poly.pdbx_strand_id
1 'polypeptide(L)'
;MHNSCHAIATGGMLLSTPSMTSHLNNLPSRKWSIVGLSSAAMALVVVSYLLAIAVGLACLALPILLFGYLPINSHYNFVLYRLLFSAFGIVAGGTILWSLVPTSDKHEVKGVRIDLTKEKRLAQEIEAIAEALHERMPSDVYLIGDANAFVREEDEAKGFGRRRILALGLPLLQMLTIAQFRAVLAHEFAHYYAGDTWLGPWVYDARNSMSRLYMNLGKNSEAMRFLRRVRILAAAYLLLMAGLTMYWKIFMRITQAISRRQEMRCDELACYIAGSQPLIEGLEGIRRCAAGLSAYWNSFVLPIATGGFQPDLANGFQQFMEAPQVVKATSEYISQQASVTEPKPFDSHPPLNMRIEQARRLDMPAPQSSGFSDSSNLPMISLIEEVAVLEASLLKKVVPAMASADLKPLNWETAGADIYIPGWRKRVADYLPYLSEKKMGDLPFLVLDPRPVAMEVYNATAGRLNQAQRIACAYDVLFCAFALCLLENGWKLITKPGNLTLENGTSTVDPASLMKELRTGKLTVVEWSSLRAKLGIGEWALAARVA
;
A
#
# COMPACT_ATOMS: atom_id res chain seq x y z
N MET A 1 -70.23 -24.57 43.76
CA MET A 1 -69.83 -25.88 43.25
C MET A 1 -68.51 -25.73 42.53
N HIS A 2 -67.52 -26.40 43.06
CA HIS A 2 -66.14 -26.41 42.60
C HIS A 2 -66.00 -26.99 41.20
N ASN A 3 -65.06 -26.47 40.43
CA ASN A 3 -64.22 -27.29 39.57
C ASN A 3 -62.87 -26.65 39.33
N SER A 4 -61.87 -27.32 39.88
CA SER A 4 -60.43 -27.06 39.73
C SER A 4 -60.00 -27.57 38.37
N CYS A 5 -59.25 -26.78 37.62
CA CYS A 5 -58.41 -27.25 36.51
C CYS A 5 -56.94 -27.07 36.84
N HIS A 6 -56.26 -28.20 36.93
CA HIS A 6 -54.80 -28.30 37.04
C HIS A 6 -54.12 -27.74 35.77
N ALA A 7 -53.26 -26.74 35.98
CA ALA A 7 -52.29 -26.32 34.94
C ALA A 7 -50.99 -27.09 35.17
N ILE A 8 -50.61 -27.89 34.18
CA ILE A 8 -49.30 -28.56 34.08
C ILE A 8 -48.28 -27.51 33.72
N ALA A 9 -47.39 -27.20 34.65
CA ALA A 9 -46.21 -26.36 34.37
C ALA A 9 -45.17 -27.20 33.63
N THR A 10 -45.05 -27.00 32.31
CA THR A 10 -43.87 -27.39 31.52
C THR A 10 -42.80 -26.34 31.75
N GLY A 11 -41.83 -26.65 32.61
CA GLY A 11 -40.60 -25.87 32.79
C GLY A 11 -39.74 -25.90 31.51
N GLY A 12 -39.97 -24.95 30.63
CA GLY A 12 -39.02 -24.62 29.58
C GLY A 12 -37.85 -23.90 30.19
N MET A 13 -36.72 -24.60 30.29
CA MET A 13 -35.42 -24.04 30.66
C MET A 13 -35.00 -23.09 29.53
N LEU A 14 -35.32 -21.81 29.67
CA LEU A 14 -34.75 -20.74 28.86
C LEU A 14 -33.24 -20.72 29.16
N LEU A 15 -32.46 -21.37 28.28
CA LEU A 15 -31.04 -21.16 28.18
C LEU A 15 -30.86 -19.66 27.85
N SER A 16 -30.59 -18.88 28.85
CA SER A 16 -30.16 -17.49 28.70
C SER A 16 -28.89 -17.46 27.84
N THR A 17 -29.04 -17.07 26.59
CA THR A 17 -27.88 -16.73 25.74
C THR A 17 -27.02 -15.72 26.50
N PRO A 18 -25.72 -15.98 26.69
CA PRO A 18 -24.86 -15.00 27.33
C PRO A 18 -24.89 -13.73 26.50
N SER A 19 -25.31 -12.62 27.10
CA SER A 19 -25.29 -11.31 26.47
C SER A 19 -23.85 -10.95 26.09
N MET A 20 -23.65 -10.20 25.01
CA MET A 20 -22.34 -9.70 24.54
C MET A 20 -21.54 -9.05 25.70
N THR A 21 -22.23 -8.46 26.66
CA THR A 21 -21.67 -7.90 27.90
C THR A 21 -20.97 -8.94 28.80
N SER A 22 -21.34 -10.23 28.77
CA SER A 22 -20.65 -11.27 29.54
C SER A 22 -19.31 -11.67 28.95
N HIS A 23 -19.14 -11.58 27.62
CA HIS A 23 -17.86 -11.79 26.94
C HIS A 23 -16.90 -10.60 27.18
N LEU A 24 -17.41 -9.37 27.26
CA LEU A 24 -16.64 -8.16 27.53
C LEU A 24 -16.03 -8.13 28.94
N ASN A 25 -16.73 -8.71 29.93
CA ASN A 25 -16.19 -8.85 31.29
C ASN A 25 -14.98 -9.80 31.38
N ASN A 26 -14.76 -10.63 30.36
CA ASN A 26 -13.63 -11.53 30.22
C ASN A 26 -12.52 -10.99 29.32
N LEU A 27 -12.64 -9.76 28.80
CA LEU A 27 -11.56 -9.13 28.06
C LEU A 27 -10.30 -9.09 28.92
N PRO A 28 -9.16 -9.56 28.40
CA PRO A 28 -7.92 -9.59 29.18
C PRO A 28 -7.59 -8.18 29.71
N SER A 29 -7.52 -8.02 31.01
CA SER A 29 -7.23 -6.75 31.67
C SER A 29 -5.97 -6.09 31.13
N ARG A 30 -5.94 -4.76 31.12
CA ARG A 30 -4.78 -3.93 30.73
C ARG A 30 -3.56 -4.38 31.52
N LYS A 31 -2.68 -5.19 30.91
CA LYS A 31 -1.50 -5.72 31.62
C LYS A 31 -0.52 -4.59 31.91
N TRP A 32 -0.09 -4.46 33.15
CA TRP A 32 0.90 -3.47 33.63
C TRP A 32 2.18 -3.41 32.80
N SER A 33 2.54 -4.50 32.10
CA SER A 33 3.68 -4.55 31.16
C SER A 33 3.55 -3.59 29.98
N ILE A 34 2.32 -3.28 29.54
CA ILE A 34 2.09 -2.33 28.44
C ILE A 34 2.28 -0.90 28.92
N VAL A 35 1.79 -0.59 30.13
CA VAL A 35 1.96 0.73 30.74
C VAL A 35 3.44 1.04 30.98
N GLY A 36 4.21 0.08 31.47
CA GLY A 36 5.66 0.23 31.65
C GLY A 36 6.41 0.44 30.34
N LEU A 37 6.05 -0.30 29.29
CA LEU A 37 6.66 -0.14 27.96
C LEU A 37 6.29 1.20 27.32
N SER A 38 5.04 1.64 27.48
CA SER A 38 4.58 2.93 26.97
C SER A 38 5.31 4.08 27.66
N SER A 39 5.52 3.99 28.97
CA SER A 39 6.31 4.98 29.72
C SER A 39 7.78 4.99 29.27
N ALA A 40 8.37 3.82 29.03
CA ALA A 40 9.74 3.72 28.51
C ALA A 40 9.86 4.32 27.10
N ALA A 41 8.85 4.11 26.22
CA ALA A 41 8.82 4.73 24.89
C ALA A 41 8.71 6.26 24.98
N MET A 42 7.86 6.78 25.88
CA MET A 42 7.75 8.22 26.06
C MET A 42 9.07 8.81 26.61
N ALA A 43 9.69 8.16 27.57
CA ALA A 43 11.00 8.57 28.07
C ALA A 43 12.04 8.60 26.93
N LEU A 44 12.03 7.58 26.06
CA LEU A 44 12.91 7.54 24.90
C LEU A 44 12.64 8.67 23.91
N VAL A 45 11.37 9.00 23.64
CA VAL A 45 10.98 10.14 22.80
C VAL A 45 11.49 11.44 23.39
N VAL A 46 11.25 11.69 24.67
CA VAL A 46 11.73 12.91 25.37
C VAL A 46 13.26 12.99 25.33
N VAL A 47 13.96 11.91 25.67
CA VAL A 47 15.43 11.85 25.62
C VAL A 47 15.94 12.13 24.21
N SER A 48 15.24 11.65 23.16
CA SER A 48 15.65 11.90 21.79
C SER A 48 15.56 13.37 21.40
N TYR A 49 14.49 14.06 21.77
CA TYR A 49 14.35 15.48 21.52
C TYR A 49 15.38 16.31 22.30
N LEU A 50 15.58 15.99 23.59
CA LEU A 50 16.59 16.67 24.42
C LEU A 50 18.00 16.46 23.87
N LEU A 51 18.35 15.25 23.45
CA LEU A 51 19.66 14.96 22.84
C LEU A 51 19.84 15.71 21.52
N ALA A 52 18.84 15.71 20.64
CA ALA A 52 18.91 16.41 19.37
C ALA A 52 19.04 17.95 19.57
N ILE A 53 18.30 18.53 20.55
CA ILE A 53 18.43 19.93 20.92
C ILE A 53 19.84 20.23 21.46
N ALA A 54 20.35 19.40 22.37
CA ALA A 54 21.69 19.57 22.94
C ALA A 54 22.78 19.54 21.86
N VAL A 55 22.71 18.55 20.95
CA VAL A 55 23.65 18.43 19.82
C VAL A 55 23.53 19.62 18.87
N GLY A 56 22.29 20.04 18.54
CA GLY A 56 22.04 21.21 17.70
C GLY A 56 22.61 22.49 18.29
N LEU A 57 22.38 22.74 19.58
CA LEU A 57 22.92 23.89 20.30
C LEU A 57 24.44 23.83 20.43
N ALA A 58 25.02 22.67 20.70
CA ALA A 58 26.47 22.46 20.74
C ALA A 58 27.13 22.78 19.39
N CYS A 59 26.50 22.36 18.28
CA CYS A 59 26.94 22.71 16.94
C CYS A 59 26.88 24.23 16.69
N LEU A 60 25.79 24.89 17.10
CA LEU A 60 25.66 26.37 16.97
C LEU A 60 26.63 27.16 17.86
N ALA A 61 27.06 26.56 18.98
CA ALA A 61 28.04 27.19 19.88
C ALA A 61 29.49 27.09 19.34
N LEU A 62 29.78 26.27 18.32
CA LEU A 62 31.14 26.12 17.77
C LEU A 62 31.80 27.43 17.37
N PRO A 63 31.15 28.39 16.67
CA PRO A 63 31.77 29.69 16.39
C PRO A 63 32.21 30.42 17.63
N ILE A 64 31.36 30.48 18.65
CA ILE A 64 31.64 31.18 19.93
C ILE A 64 32.82 30.51 20.63
N LEU A 65 32.88 29.19 20.68
CA LEU A 65 33.98 28.45 21.30
C LEU A 65 35.28 28.64 20.53
N LEU A 66 35.24 28.58 19.20
CA LEU A 66 36.43 28.69 18.35
C LEU A 66 37.03 30.10 18.32
N PHE A 67 36.22 31.15 18.38
CA PHE A 67 36.67 32.53 18.31
C PHE A 67 36.77 33.22 19.68
N GLY A 68 35.97 32.80 20.67
CA GLY A 68 35.93 33.40 22.00
C GLY A 68 36.96 32.83 22.97
N TYR A 69 37.22 31.52 22.91
CA TYR A 69 38.05 30.86 23.96
C TYR A 69 39.39 30.35 23.46
N LEU A 70 39.59 30.16 22.17
CA LEU A 70 40.89 29.71 21.63
C LEU A 70 41.76 30.93 21.25
N PRO A 71 43.09 30.91 21.56
CA PRO A 71 43.99 32.00 21.21
C PRO A 71 44.02 32.24 19.69
N ILE A 72 43.99 33.49 19.28
CA ILE A 72 44.01 33.86 17.86
C ILE A 72 45.43 33.64 17.35
N ASN A 73 45.64 32.57 16.63
CA ASN A 73 46.87 32.29 15.92
C ASN A 73 46.75 32.86 14.50
N SER A 74 47.69 33.75 14.11
CA SER A 74 47.66 34.51 12.84
C SER A 74 47.99 33.66 11.59
N HIS A 75 48.26 32.36 11.74
CA HIS A 75 48.47 31.50 10.57
C HIS A 75 47.17 31.32 9.77
N TYR A 76 47.21 31.66 8.49
CA TYR A 76 46.09 31.61 7.55
C TYR A 76 45.29 30.30 7.60
N ASN A 77 45.99 29.16 7.62
CA ASN A 77 45.34 27.85 7.69
C ASN A 77 44.51 27.67 8.96
N PHE A 78 44.92 28.22 10.08
CA PHE A 78 44.22 28.09 11.35
C PHE A 78 42.94 28.92 11.36
N VAL A 79 42.97 30.13 10.81
CA VAL A 79 41.77 30.99 10.62
C VAL A 79 40.79 30.34 9.66
N LEU A 80 41.29 29.79 8.55
CA LEU A 80 40.44 29.06 7.58
C LEU A 80 39.72 27.88 8.21
N TYR A 81 40.40 27.04 9.00
CA TYR A 81 39.76 25.92 9.68
C TYR A 81 38.70 26.39 10.68
N ARG A 82 38.92 27.43 11.43
CA ARG A 82 37.91 28.01 12.34
C ARG A 82 36.66 28.45 11.58
N LEU A 83 36.82 29.15 10.47
CA LEU A 83 35.70 29.56 9.62
C LEU A 83 34.93 28.35 9.07
N LEU A 84 35.63 27.31 8.59
CA LEU A 84 35.02 26.10 8.05
C LEU A 84 34.27 25.30 9.11
N PHE A 85 34.83 25.12 10.32
CA PHE A 85 34.17 24.46 11.42
C PHE A 85 32.98 25.26 11.96
N SER A 86 33.09 26.58 11.98
CA SER A 86 31.97 27.47 12.35
C SER A 86 30.84 27.38 11.35
N ALA A 87 31.14 27.43 10.05
CA ALA A 87 30.14 27.24 9.00
C ALA A 87 29.47 25.84 9.08
N PHE A 88 30.26 24.77 9.31
CA PHE A 88 29.75 23.44 9.54
C PHE A 88 28.82 23.39 10.75
N GLY A 89 29.21 23.96 11.87
CA GLY A 89 28.41 24.01 13.10
C GLY A 89 27.08 24.73 12.89
N ILE A 90 27.09 25.89 12.23
CA ILE A 90 25.86 26.65 11.95
C ILE A 90 24.91 25.84 11.05
N VAL A 91 25.43 25.27 9.95
CA VAL A 91 24.60 24.53 9.01
C VAL A 91 24.09 23.24 9.65
N ALA A 92 24.93 22.48 10.34
CA ALA A 92 24.51 21.24 11.00
C ALA A 92 23.53 21.52 12.14
N GLY A 93 23.85 22.46 13.05
CA GLY A 93 22.98 22.81 14.17
C GLY A 93 21.65 23.39 13.74
N GLY A 94 21.65 24.30 12.76
CA GLY A 94 20.43 24.84 12.18
C GLY A 94 19.56 23.77 11.52
N THR A 95 20.17 22.84 10.77
CA THR A 95 19.44 21.72 10.16
C THR A 95 18.85 20.78 11.21
N ILE A 96 19.59 20.48 12.27
CA ILE A 96 19.11 19.63 13.37
C ILE A 96 17.88 20.28 14.03
N LEU A 97 18.00 21.53 14.47
CA LEU A 97 16.91 22.22 15.17
C LEU A 97 15.69 22.45 14.27
N TRP A 98 15.90 22.80 13.00
CA TRP A 98 14.82 22.93 12.01
C TRP A 98 14.06 21.62 11.80
N SER A 99 14.75 20.49 11.79
CA SER A 99 14.14 19.17 11.59
C SER A 99 13.25 18.72 12.78
N LEU A 100 13.44 19.34 13.97
CA LEU A 100 12.61 19.06 15.15
C LEU A 100 11.29 19.82 15.16
N VAL A 101 11.18 20.90 14.37
CA VAL A 101 9.94 21.66 14.28
C VAL A 101 8.85 20.77 13.70
N PRO A 102 7.72 20.58 14.42
CA PRO A 102 6.61 19.78 13.90
C PRO A 102 6.12 20.40 12.59
N THR A 103 6.08 19.61 11.54
CA THR A 103 5.37 19.98 10.31
C THR A 103 3.95 19.44 10.45
N SER A 104 2.97 20.32 10.38
CA SER A 104 1.58 19.90 10.25
C SER A 104 1.40 19.31 8.85
N ASP A 105 1.76 18.04 8.70
CA ASP A 105 1.39 17.28 7.53
C ASP A 105 -0.13 17.05 7.62
N LYS A 106 -0.88 18.00 7.04
CA LYS A 106 -2.31 17.81 6.78
C LYS A 106 -2.43 16.72 5.72
N HIS A 107 -2.29 15.48 6.13
CA HIS A 107 -2.59 14.33 5.27
C HIS A 107 -4.11 14.26 5.09
N GLU A 108 -4.63 15.07 4.18
CA GLU A 108 -6.01 14.92 3.74
C GLU A 108 -6.20 13.50 3.19
N VAL A 109 -7.21 12.78 3.70
CA VAL A 109 -7.53 11.44 3.20
C VAL A 109 -7.92 11.54 1.73
N LYS A 110 -7.10 10.96 0.85
CA LYS A 110 -7.40 10.88 -0.59
C LYS A 110 -8.51 9.84 -0.82
N GLY A 111 -9.72 10.17 -0.43
CA GLY A 111 -10.86 9.29 -0.50
C GLY A 111 -12.17 10.04 -0.69
N VAL A 112 -13.23 9.32 -0.95
CA VAL A 112 -14.62 9.84 -1.07
C VAL A 112 -15.34 9.58 0.23
N ARG A 113 -15.98 10.60 0.79
CA ARG A 113 -16.76 10.45 2.01
C ARG A 113 -18.00 9.60 1.73
N ILE A 114 -18.21 8.59 2.57
CA ILE A 114 -19.41 7.73 2.58
C ILE A 114 -20.43 8.38 3.52
N ASP A 115 -21.66 8.55 3.05
CA ASP A 115 -22.76 9.05 3.85
C ASP A 115 -23.42 7.91 4.63
N LEU A 116 -23.06 7.75 5.90
CA LEU A 116 -23.62 6.70 6.77
C LEU A 116 -25.13 6.83 7.02
N THR A 117 -25.75 7.99 6.71
CA THR A 117 -27.20 8.13 6.83
C THR A 117 -27.94 7.39 5.71
N LYS A 118 -27.27 7.23 4.56
CA LYS A 118 -27.74 6.43 3.43
C LYS A 118 -27.31 4.96 3.58
N GLU A 119 -26.07 4.71 3.92
CA GLU A 119 -25.48 3.37 4.03
C GLU A 119 -25.73 2.76 5.43
N LYS A 120 -27.01 2.53 5.75
CA LYS A 120 -27.45 2.10 7.10
C LYS A 120 -26.86 0.77 7.53
N ARG A 121 -26.70 -0.19 6.61
CA ARG A 121 -26.13 -1.51 6.93
C ARG A 121 -24.66 -1.40 7.33
N LEU A 122 -23.88 -0.59 6.61
CA LEU A 122 -22.51 -0.30 6.96
C LEU A 122 -22.41 0.42 8.31
N ALA A 123 -23.29 1.41 8.54
CA ALA A 123 -23.34 2.13 9.81
C ALA A 123 -23.59 1.19 11.00
N GLN A 124 -24.55 0.26 10.88
CA GLN A 124 -24.86 -0.73 11.92
C GLN A 124 -23.67 -1.65 12.23
N GLU A 125 -22.93 -2.12 11.22
CA GLU A 125 -21.74 -2.96 11.45
C GLU A 125 -20.63 -2.17 12.17
N ILE A 126 -20.40 -0.91 11.80
CA ILE A 126 -19.41 -0.04 12.45
C ILE A 126 -19.83 0.23 13.91
N GLU A 127 -21.11 0.55 14.14
CA GLU A 127 -21.66 0.83 15.45
C GLU A 127 -21.54 -0.38 16.39
N ALA A 128 -21.91 -1.57 15.90
CA ALA A 128 -21.80 -2.80 16.69
C ALA A 128 -20.37 -3.10 17.15
N ILE A 129 -19.37 -2.87 16.32
CA ILE A 129 -17.96 -3.05 16.71
C ILE A 129 -17.49 -1.94 17.68
N ALA A 130 -17.91 -0.69 17.43
CA ALA A 130 -17.58 0.43 18.33
C ALA A 130 -18.16 0.21 19.73
N GLU A 131 -19.42 -0.21 19.82
CA GLU A 131 -20.08 -0.55 21.10
C GLU A 131 -19.40 -1.73 21.80
N ALA A 132 -19.06 -2.79 21.04
CA ALA A 132 -18.38 -3.96 21.59
C ALA A 132 -17.02 -3.62 22.23
N LEU A 133 -16.34 -2.61 21.77
CA LEU A 133 -15.06 -2.13 22.33
C LEU A 133 -15.20 -0.88 23.21
N HIS A 134 -16.43 -0.43 23.50
CA HIS A 134 -16.72 0.81 24.23
C HIS A 134 -16.00 2.04 23.63
N GLU A 135 -15.89 2.07 22.30
CA GLU A 135 -15.23 3.13 21.56
C GLU A 135 -16.24 4.03 20.86
N ARG A 136 -15.81 5.26 20.53
CA ARG A 136 -16.67 6.21 19.83
C ARG A 136 -16.78 5.84 18.35
N MET A 137 -17.96 6.04 17.78
CA MET A 137 -18.17 5.98 16.33
C MET A 137 -17.23 6.95 15.60
N PRO A 138 -16.74 6.60 14.39
CA PRO A 138 -16.05 7.55 13.56
C PRO A 138 -16.99 8.66 13.11
N SER A 139 -16.48 9.91 13.12
CA SER A 139 -17.24 11.09 12.66
C SER A 139 -17.41 11.08 11.13
N ASP A 140 -16.45 10.51 10.44
CA ASP A 140 -16.44 10.40 8.99
C ASP A 140 -15.90 9.04 8.55
N VAL A 141 -16.50 8.51 7.48
CA VAL A 141 -16.05 7.29 6.80
C VAL A 141 -15.69 7.64 5.37
N TYR A 142 -14.53 7.19 4.92
CA TYR A 142 -14.03 7.44 3.56
C TYR A 142 -13.77 6.14 2.82
N LEU A 143 -14.15 6.12 1.54
CA LEU A 143 -13.71 5.11 0.59
C LEU A 143 -12.39 5.58 -0.03
N ILE A 144 -11.37 4.72 0.00
CA ILE A 144 -10.03 4.98 -0.55
C ILE A 144 -9.65 3.97 -1.62
N GLY A 145 -8.71 4.33 -2.50
CA GLY A 145 -8.24 3.46 -3.58
C GLY A 145 -7.21 2.41 -3.17
N ASP A 146 -6.74 2.43 -1.92
CA ASP A 146 -5.70 1.53 -1.42
C ASP A 146 -6.29 0.22 -0.86
N ALA A 147 -5.49 -0.87 -0.87
CA ALA A 147 -5.86 -2.14 -0.25
C ALA A 147 -5.58 -2.11 1.26
N ASN A 148 -6.22 -1.18 1.96
CA ASN A 148 -6.03 -0.97 3.39
C ASN A 148 -7.33 -0.52 4.06
N ALA A 149 -7.43 -0.73 5.38
CA ALA A 149 -8.42 -0.10 6.23
C ALA A 149 -7.69 0.49 7.43
N PHE A 150 -8.10 1.66 7.91
CA PHE A 150 -7.50 2.26 9.10
C PHE A 150 -8.46 3.24 9.77
N VAL A 151 -8.28 3.41 11.08
CA VAL A 151 -8.94 4.46 11.86
C VAL A 151 -7.87 5.46 12.32
N ARG A 152 -8.15 6.77 12.18
CA ARG A 152 -7.25 7.84 12.56
C ARG A 152 -7.99 8.97 13.27
N GLU A 153 -7.35 9.60 14.24
CA GLU A 153 -7.81 10.85 14.82
C GLU A 153 -7.08 12.03 14.19
N GLU A 154 -7.84 13.05 13.80
CA GLU A 154 -7.33 14.33 13.30
C GLU A 154 -7.81 15.46 14.18
N ASP A 155 -6.97 16.48 14.37
CA ASP A 155 -7.39 17.70 15.05
C ASP A 155 -8.41 18.46 14.20
N GLU A 156 -9.49 18.93 14.79
CA GLU A 156 -10.45 19.78 14.09
C GLU A 156 -9.83 21.11 13.68
N ALA A 157 -10.02 21.48 12.41
CA ALA A 157 -9.42 22.69 11.82
C ALA A 157 -9.83 24.02 12.52
N LYS A 158 -10.84 24.00 13.42
CA LYS A 158 -11.42 25.19 14.07
C LYS A 158 -11.79 25.00 15.54
N GLY A 159 -11.30 23.96 16.24
CA GLY A 159 -11.71 23.73 17.61
C GLY A 159 -10.79 22.83 18.43
N PHE A 160 -11.05 22.72 19.73
CA PHE A 160 -10.35 21.83 20.65
C PHE A 160 -10.84 20.37 20.58
N GLY A 161 -11.38 19.93 19.41
CA GLY A 161 -11.93 18.58 19.20
C GLY A 161 -10.99 17.70 18.39
N ARG A 162 -11.04 16.38 18.62
CA ARG A 162 -10.44 15.35 17.76
C ARG A 162 -11.54 14.64 17.00
N ARG A 163 -11.42 14.63 15.68
CA ARG A 163 -12.32 13.95 14.76
C ARG A 163 -11.74 12.57 14.43
N ARG A 164 -12.54 11.52 14.62
CA ARG A 164 -12.15 10.16 14.27
C ARG A 164 -12.60 9.84 12.85
N ILE A 165 -11.70 9.43 12.00
CA ILE A 165 -11.93 9.08 10.60
C ILE A 165 -11.64 7.59 10.41
N LEU A 166 -12.59 6.88 9.75
CA LEU A 166 -12.40 5.53 9.26
C LEU A 166 -12.19 5.59 7.75
N ALA A 167 -11.13 4.97 7.25
CA ALA A 167 -10.91 4.79 5.82
C ALA A 167 -11.05 3.31 5.45
N LEU A 168 -11.78 3.03 4.38
CA LEU A 168 -12.06 1.70 3.87
C LEU A 168 -11.57 1.58 2.44
N GLY A 169 -10.72 0.60 2.17
CA GLY A 169 -10.19 0.33 0.84
C GLY A 169 -11.22 -0.27 -0.09
N LEU A 170 -11.43 0.34 -1.24
CA LEU A 170 -12.31 -0.19 -2.28
C LEU A 170 -11.99 -1.66 -2.66
N PRO A 171 -10.71 -2.06 -2.84
CA PRO A 171 -10.38 -3.46 -3.11
C PRO A 171 -10.86 -4.44 -2.05
N LEU A 172 -10.97 -4.00 -0.79
CA LEU A 172 -11.40 -4.84 0.32
C LEU A 172 -12.90 -5.09 0.30
N LEU A 173 -13.70 -4.15 -0.23
CA LEU A 173 -15.16 -4.26 -0.25
C LEU A 173 -15.64 -5.54 -0.93
N GLN A 174 -14.98 -5.93 -2.03
CA GLN A 174 -15.36 -7.10 -2.81
C GLN A 174 -14.64 -8.38 -2.36
N MET A 175 -13.42 -8.23 -1.82
CA MET A 175 -12.54 -9.34 -1.51
C MET A 175 -12.70 -9.89 -0.09
N LEU A 176 -13.29 -9.12 0.82
CA LEU A 176 -13.54 -9.54 2.20
C LEU A 176 -15.02 -9.84 2.40
N THR A 177 -15.29 -10.86 3.20
CA THR A 177 -16.63 -11.10 3.75
C THR A 177 -16.94 -10.13 4.88
N ILE A 178 -18.21 -9.98 5.24
CA ILE A 178 -18.63 -9.15 6.38
C ILE A 178 -17.97 -9.64 7.67
N ALA A 179 -17.82 -10.96 7.88
CA ALA A 179 -17.14 -11.50 9.06
C ALA A 179 -15.65 -11.09 9.11
N GLN A 180 -14.94 -11.15 7.97
CA GLN A 180 -13.55 -10.72 7.86
C GLN A 180 -13.42 -9.20 8.05
N PHE A 181 -14.35 -8.42 7.51
CA PHE A 181 -14.41 -6.97 7.74
C PHE A 181 -14.60 -6.63 9.22
N ARG A 182 -15.52 -7.32 9.92
CA ARG A 182 -15.69 -7.14 11.37
C ARG A 182 -14.40 -7.38 12.14
N ALA A 183 -13.65 -8.43 11.79
CA ALA A 183 -12.37 -8.74 12.42
C ALA A 183 -11.31 -7.65 12.17
N VAL A 184 -11.19 -7.18 10.93
CA VAL A 184 -10.30 -6.08 10.57
C VAL A 184 -10.70 -4.78 11.28
N LEU A 185 -11.98 -4.45 11.28
CA LEU A 185 -12.50 -3.25 11.95
C LEU A 185 -12.31 -3.32 13.47
N ALA A 186 -12.54 -4.50 14.08
CA ALA A 186 -12.29 -4.70 15.51
C ALA A 186 -10.81 -4.52 15.85
N HIS A 187 -9.89 -4.96 14.98
CA HIS A 187 -8.45 -4.71 15.12
C HIS A 187 -8.15 -3.20 15.11
N GLU A 188 -8.69 -2.45 14.16
CA GLU A 188 -8.48 -1.01 14.05
C GLU A 188 -9.03 -0.23 15.26
N PHE A 189 -10.21 -0.61 15.75
CA PHE A 189 -10.77 0.00 16.97
C PHE A 189 -10.03 -0.42 18.24
N ALA A 190 -9.44 -1.63 18.25
CA ALA A 190 -8.67 -2.13 19.39
C ALA A 190 -7.42 -1.27 19.67
N HIS A 191 -6.85 -0.60 18.68
CA HIS A 191 -5.77 0.38 18.89
C HIS A 191 -6.19 1.52 19.85
N TYR A 192 -7.46 1.91 19.82
CA TYR A 192 -8.00 2.94 20.71
C TYR A 192 -8.31 2.37 22.08
N TYR A 193 -8.95 1.23 22.17
CA TYR A 193 -9.25 0.54 23.43
C TYR A 193 -7.98 0.21 24.22
N ALA A 194 -6.92 -0.21 23.58
CA ALA A 194 -5.65 -0.53 24.21
C ALA A 194 -4.91 0.72 24.78
N GLY A 195 -5.42 1.92 24.52
CA GLY A 195 -4.82 3.18 24.96
C GLY A 195 -3.59 3.60 24.17
N ASP A 196 -3.42 3.07 22.97
CA ASP A 196 -2.29 3.35 22.07
C ASP A 196 -2.35 4.77 21.51
N THR A 197 -3.54 5.38 21.51
CA THR A 197 -3.80 6.72 20.99
C THR A 197 -3.02 7.82 21.69
N TRP A 198 -2.64 7.62 22.95
CA TRP A 198 -1.88 8.62 23.68
C TRP A 198 -0.40 8.66 23.28
N LEU A 199 0.20 7.52 22.98
CA LEU A 199 1.62 7.41 22.65
C LEU A 199 1.91 7.42 21.15
N GLY A 200 0.99 6.87 20.34
CA GLY A 200 1.12 6.72 18.90
C GLY A 200 1.53 8.02 18.19
N PRO A 201 0.83 9.15 18.41
CA PRO A 201 1.17 10.43 17.80
C PRO A 201 2.59 10.90 18.13
N TRP A 202 3.01 10.80 19.39
CA TRP A 202 4.36 11.22 19.80
C TRP A 202 5.48 10.39 19.20
N VAL A 203 5.29 9.06 19.12
CA VAL A 203 6.25 8.15 18.47
C VAL A 203 6.28 8.41 16.97
N TYR A 204 5.12 8.66 16.35
CA TYR A 204 5.01 9.00 14.94
C TYR A 204 5.75 10.32 14.62
N ASP A 205 5.50 11.37 15.39
CA ASP A 205 6.15 12.67 15.23
C ASP A 205 7.66 12.58 15.44
N ALA A 206 8.10 11.82 16.44
CA ALA A 206 9.51 11.57 16.66
C ALA A 206 10.16 10.84 15.49
N ARG A 207 9.50 9.81 14.94
CA ARG A 207 9.95 9.11 13.72
C ARG A 207 10.07 10.05 12.54
N ASN A 208 9.05 10.88 12.30
CA ASN A 208 9.04 11.85 11.21
C ASN A 208 10.15 12.89 11.36
N SER A 209 10.33 13.43 12.57
CA SER A 209 11.39 14.40 12.86
C SER A 209 12.78 13.80 12.64
N MET A 210 13.00 12.57 13.11
CA MET A 210 14.26 11.85 12.89
C MET A 210 14.47 11.49 11.41
N SER A 211 13.42 11.09 10.69
CA SER A 211 13.50 10.85 9.26
C SER A 211 13.87 12.11 8.49
N ARG A 212 13.21 13.23 8.79
CA ARG A 212 13.56 14.55 8.21
C ARG A 212 15.00 14.93 8.50
N LEU A 213 15.44 14.76 9.77
CA LEU A 213 16.81 15.04 10.17
C LEU A 213 17.81 14.22 9.34
N TYR A 214 17.57 12.92 9.22
CA TYR A 214 18.44 12.03 8.44
C TYR A 214 18.47 12.42 6.95
N MET A 215 17.32 12.71 6.36
CA MET A 215 17.21 13.12 4.95
C MET A 215 17.86 14.49 4.70
N ASN A 216 17.62 15.47 5.56
CA ASN A 216 18.16 16.81 5.42
C ASN A 216 19.68 16.85 5.57
N LEU A 217 20.23 16.11 6.54
CA LEU A 217 21.68 15.96 6.68
C LEU A 217 22.30 15.08 5.58
N GLY A 218 21.57 14.03 5.12
CA GLY A 218 22.10 13.02 4.18
C GLY A 218 22.13 13.45 2.72
N LYS A 219 21.05 14.01 2.19
CA LYS A 219 20.84 14.16 0.74
C LYS A 219 20.70 15.60 0.24
N ASN A 220 20.06 16.48 0.99
CA ASN A 220 19.48 17.70 0.43
C ASN A 220 20.25 19.00 0.69
N SER A 221 21.30 18.98 1.50
CA SER A 221 22.04 20.19 1.77
C SER A 221 23.21 20.36 0.80
N GLU A 222 23.10 21.30 -0.15
CA GLU A 222 24.24 21.72 -1.01
C GLU A 222 25.41 22.22 -0.17
N ALA A 223 25.11 22.95 0.91
CA ALA A 223 26.10 23.40 1.88
C ALA A 223 26.85 22.21 2.52
N MET A 224 26.13 21.13 2.92
CA MET A 224 26.76 19.92 3.45
C MET A 224 27.59 19.20 2.40
N ARG A 225 27.16 19.17 1.13
CA ARG A 225 27.96 18.60 0.03
C ARG A 225 29.25 19.36 -0.20
N PHE A 226 29.23 20.69 -0.11
CA PHE A 226 30.41 21.50 -0.22
C PHE A 226 31.37 21.27 0.96
N LEU A 227 30.87 21.31 2.19
CA LEU A 227 31.68 21.11 3.41
C LEU A 227 32.35 19.73 3.47
N ARG A 228 31.70 18.69 2.95
CA ARG A 228 32.28 17.34 2.86
C ARG A 228 33.50 17.20 1.94
N ARG A 229 33.75 18.16 1.04
CA ARG A 229 34.98 18.17 0.20
C ARG A 229 36.23 18.45 1.01
N VAL A 230 36.12 19.07 2.19
CA VAL A 230 37.21 19.27 3.11
C VAL A 230 37.37 18.03 3.99
N ARG A 231 38.54 17.36 3.91
CA ARG A 231 38.76 16.04 4.56
C ARG A 231 38.41 16.01 6.05
N ILE A 232 38.82 17.04 6.81
CA ILE A 232 38.58 17.09 8.25
C ILE A 232 37.08 17.31 8.58
N LEU A 233 36.37 18.11 7.79
CA LEU A 233 34.92 18.30 7.93
C LEU A 233 34.14 17.06 7.47
N ALA A 234 34.68 16.35 6.48
CA ALA A 234 34.11 15.07 6.06
C ALA A 234 34.16 14.04 7.20
N ALA A 235 35.27 13.99 7.95
CA ALA A 235 35.38 13.10 9.12
C ALA A 235 34.40 13.50 10.24
N ALA A 236 34.29 14.79 10.56
CA ALA A 236 33.30 15.28 11.53
C ALA A 236 31.85 14.97 11.11
N TYR A 237 31.53 15.15 9.84
CA TYR A 237 30.21 14.79 9.28
C TYR A 237 29.95 13.28 9.37
N LEU A 238 30.93 12.44 9.03
CA LEU A 238 30.79 10.97 9.11
C LEU A 238 30.56 10.53 10.55
N LEU A 239 31.26 11.13 11.52
CA LEU A 239 31.06 10.85 12.94
C LEU A 239 29.65 11.24 13.40
N LEU A 240 29.16 12.43 13.00
CA LEU A 240 27.81 12.88 13.30
C LEU A 240 26.76 11.93 12.70
N MET A 241 26.94 11.54 11.44
CA MET A 241 26.02 10.61 10.75
C MET A 241 26.07 9.21 11.35
N ALA A 242 27.24 8.72 11.77
CA ALA A 242 27.37 7.44 12.43
C ALA A 242 26.64 7.43 13.78
N GLY A 243 26.82 8.45 14.61
CA GLY A 243 26.10 8.63 15.87
C GLY A 243 24.59 8.69 15.67
N LEU A 244 24.13 9.50 14.70
CA LEU A 244 22.72 9.62 14.35
C LEU A 244 22.14 8.28 13.86
N THR A 245 22.87 7.55 13.02
CA THR A 245 22.45 6.25 12.49
C THR A 245 22.36 5.21 13.60
N MET A 246 23.32 5.17 14.51
CA MET A 246 23.33 4.27 15.65
C MET A 246 22.14 4.58 16.57
N TYR A 247 21.93 5.85 16.89
CA TYR A 247 20.79 6.29 17.68
C TYR A 247 19.45 5.93 17.01
N TRP A 248 19.30 6.18 15.70
CA TRP A 248 18.13 5.82 14.91
C TRP A 248 17.82 4.31 14.97
N LYS A 249 18.84 3.47 14.84
CA LYS A 249 18.70 2.01 14.95
C LYS A 249 18.18 1.59 16.33
N ILE A 250 18.69 2.18 17.41
CA ILE A 250 18.26 1.90 18.78
C ILE A 250 16.80 2.35 18.98
N PHE A 251 16.50 3.58 18.59
CA PHE A 251 15.14 4.16 18.67
C PHE A 251 14.12 3.28 17.93
N MET A 252 14.44 2.89 16.69
CA MET A 252 13.57 2.03 15.89
C MET A 252 13.39 0.65 16.52
N ARG A 253 14.44 0.01 17.04
CA ARG A 253 14.34 -1.29 17.71
C ARG A 253 13.38 -1.25 18.91
N ILE A 254 13.49 -0.24 19.74
CA ILE A 254 12.65 -0.11 20.95
C ILE A 254 11.21 0.19 20.54
N THR A 255 10.98 1.19 19.68
CA THR A 255 9.62 1.58 19.28
C THR A 255 8.91 0.47 18.49
N GLN A 256 9.64 -0.34 17.71
CA GLN A 256 9.06 -1.49 17.02
C GLN A 256 8.72 -2.64 17.96
N ALA A 257 9.53 -2.88 19.00
CA ALA A 257 9.18 -3.90 19.98
C ALA A 257 7.87 -3.56 20.70
N ILE A 258 7.61 -2.28 20.93
CA ILE A 258 6.35 -1.78 21.50
C ILE A 258 5.23 -1.92 20.50
N SER A 259 5.41 -1.42 19.28
CA SER A 259 4.41 -1.53 18.20
C SER A 259 3.99 -2.98 17.98
N ARG A 260 4.94 -3.92 17.91
CA ARG A 260 4.60 -5.36 17.75
C ARG A 260 3.74 -5.91 18.87
N ARG A 261 3.97 -5.50 20.13
CA ARG A 261 3.12 -5.95 21.25
C ARG A 261 1.72 -5.34 21.20
N GLN A 262 1.61 -4.10 20.76
CA GLN A 262 0.33 -3.43 20.54
C GLN A 262 -0.46 -4.14 19.45
N GLU A 263 0.14 -4.42 18.30
CA GLU A 263 -0.48 -5.19 17.21
C GLU A 263 -0.99 -6.56 17.67
N MET A 264 -0.13 -7.32 18.39
CA MET A 264 -0.52 -8.63 18.91
C MET A 264 -1.68 -8.54 19.90
N ARG A 265 -1.79 -7.43 20.65
CA ARG A 265 -2.91 -7.17 21.53
C ARG A 265 -4.18 -6.79 20.77
N CYS A 266 -4.07 -6.00 19.72
CA CYS A 266 -5.19 -5.67 18.84
C CYS A 266 -5.72 -6.92 18.12
N ASP A 267 -4.83 -7.81 17.68
CA ASP A 267 -5.21 -9.12 17.12
C ASP A 267 -5.95 -9.99 18.14
N GLU A 268 -5.48 -10.03 19.40
CA GLU A 268 -6.15 -10.76 20.47
C GLU A 268 -7.58 -10.24 20.67
N LEU A 269 -7.76 -8.91 20.78
CA LEU A 269 -9.08 -8.28 20.92
C LEU A 269 -9.98 -8.54 19.71
N ALA A 270 -9.43 -8.45 18.49
CA ALA A 270 -10.16 -8.76 17.27
C ALA A 270 -10.64 -10.22 17.24
N CYS A 271 -9.80 -11.19 17.70
CA CYS A 271 -10.21 -12.58 17.85
C CYS A 271 -11.36 -12.73 18.84
N TYR A 272 -11.35 -12.03 19.97
CA TYR A 272 -12.46 -12.07 20.94
C TYR A 272 -13.77 -11.51 20.37
N ILE A 273 -13.69 -10.46 19.54
CA ILE A 273 -14.89 -9.79 19.00
C ILE A 273 -15.45 -10.51 17.77
N ALA A 274 -14.60 -10.98 16.87
CA ALA A 274 -15.02 -11.49 15.57
C ALA A 274 -14.66 -12.97 15.31
N GLY A 275 -13.82 -13.55 16.15
CA GLY A 275 -13.29 -14.89 16.00
C GLY A 275 -11.91 -14.93 15.35
N SER A 276 -11.16 -16.00 15.63
CA SER A 276 -9.78 -16.16 15.12
C SER A 276 -9.74 -16.38 13.61
N GLN A 277 -10.62 -17.23 13.08
CA GLN A 277 -10.62 -17.56 11.66
C GLN A 277 -10.95 -16.35 10.75
N PRO A 278 -11.98 -15.53 11.04
CA PRO A 278 -12.24 -14.32 10.28
C PRO A 278 -11.07 -13.32 10.28
N LEU A 279 -10.34 -13.20 11.39
CA LEU A 279 -9.15 -12.34 11.46
C LEU A 279 -8.03 -12.88 10.55
N ILE A 280 -7.73 -14.17 10.62
CA ILE A 280 -6.70 -14.81 9.78
C ILE A 280 -7.01 -14.57 8.30
N GLU A 281 -8.22 -14.91 7.88
CA GLU A 281 -8.66 -14.76 6.49
C GLU A 281 -8.69 -13.30 6.04
N GLY A 282 -9.10 -12.38 6.91
CA GLY A 282 -9.09 -10.93 6.66
C GLY A 282 -7.67 -10.40 6.41
N LEU A 283 -6.71 -10.77 7.26
CA LEU A 283 -5.31 -10.39 7.12
C LEU A 283 -4.68 -10.96 5.83
N GLU A 284 -4.97 -12.22 5.50
CA GLU A 284 -4.52 -12.83 4.25
C GLU A 284 -5.20 -12.19 3.02
N GLY A 285 -6.48 -11.80 3.14
CA GLY A 285 -7.24 -11.09 2.12
C GLY A 285 -6.64 -9.72 1.81
N ILE A 286 -6.36 -8.92 2.83
CA ILE A 286 -5.69 -7.61 2.67
C ILE A 286 -4.35 -7.78 1.95
N ARG A 287 -3.54 -8.76 2.35
CA ARG A 287 -2.25 -9.02 1.72
C ARG A 287 -2.39 -9.42 0.25
N ARG A 288 -3.37 -10.25 -0.09
CA ARG A 288 -3.66 -10.61 -1.49
C ARG A 288 -4.08 -9.39 -2.31
N CYS A 289 -4.98 -8.56 -1.78
CA CYS A 289 -5.39 -7.32 -2.43
C CYS A 289 -4.20 -6.41 -2.69
N ALA A 290 -3.34 -6.19 -1.71
CA ALA A 290 -2.16 -5.34 -1.85
C ALA A 290 -1.18 -5.85 -2.91
N ALA A 291 -1.04 -7.18 -3.05
CA ALA A 291 -0.16 -7.79 -4.06
C ALA A 291 -0.63 -7.55 -5.51
N GLY A 292 -1.95 -7.52 -5.74
CA GLY A 292 -2.53 -7.38 -7.08
C GLY A 292 -2.89 -5.94 -7.48
N LEU A 293 -3.09 -5.05 -6.51
CA LEU A 293 -3.69 -3.73 -6.73
C LEU A 293 -2.94 -2.87 -7.76
N SER A 294 -1.62 -2.76 -7.64
CA SER A 294 -0.82 -1.94 -8.56
C SER A 294 -0.88 -2.45 -10.00
N ALA A 295 -0.89 -3.78 -10.19
CA ALA A 295 -1.04 -4.38 -11.51
C ALA A 295 -2.43 -4.11 -12.10
N TYR A 296 -3.48 -4.23 -11.30
CA TYR A 296 -4.84 -3.90 -11.71
C TYR A 296 -4.98 -2.43 -12.15
N TRP A 297 -4.49 -1.48 -11.32
CA TRP A 297 -4.53 -0.06 -11.67
C TRP A 297 -3.82 0.25 -12.98
N ASN A 298 -2.60 -0.25 -13.15
CA ASN A 298 -1.79 0.08 -14.32
C ASN A 298 -2.25 -0.61 -15.60
N SER A 299 -2.74 -1.85 -15.50
CA SER A 299 -3.09 -2.65 -16.68
C SER A 299 -4.55 -2.54 -17.10
N PHE A 300 -5.45 -2.15 -16.18
CA PHE A 300 -6.89 -2.09 -16.46
C PHE A 300 -7.50 -0.73 -16.15
N VAL A 301 -7.39 -0.21 -14.94
CA VAL A 301 -8.09 1.01 -14.55
C VAL A 301 -7.62 2.22 -15.38
N LEU A 302 -6.32 2.47 -15.42
CA LEU A 302 -5.78 3.64 -16.13
C LEU A 302 -6.00 3.58 -17.66
N PRO A 303 -5.74 2.45 -18.35
CA PRO A 303 -6.02 2.36 -19.79
C PRO A 303 -7.50 2.56 -20.13
N ILE A 304 -8.40 2.00 -19.34
CA ILE A 304 -9.86 2.14 -19.52
C ILE A 304 -10.28 3.60 -19.32
N ALA A 305 -9.86 4.22 -18.21
CA ALA A 305 -10.19 5.60 -17.90
C ALA A 305 -9.63 6.59 -18.94
N THR A 306 -8.37 6.38 -19.38
CA THR A 306 -7.76 7.21 -20.43
C THR A 306 -8.39 6.99 -21.79
N GLY A 307 -9.01 5.84 -22.05
CA GLY A 307 -9.85 5.56 -23.21
C GLY A 307 -11.21 6.24 -23.19
N GLY A 308 -11.58 6.92 -22.08
CA GLY A 308 -12.86 7.63 -21.93
C GLY A 308 -13.99 6.78 -21.35
N PHE A 309 -13.64 5.66 -20.68
CA PHE A 309 -14.63 4.76 -20.08
C PHE A 309 -14.52 4.71 -18.56
N GLN A 310 -15.67 4.50 -17.89
CA GLN A 310 -15.74 4.28 -16.45
C GLN A 310 -15.39 2.82 -16.16
N PRO A 311 -14.24 2.51 -15.53
CA PRO A 311 -13.94 1.15 -15.12
C PRO A 311 -14.83 0.74 -13.95
N ASP A 312 -15.21 -0.53 -13.92
CA ASP A 312 -15.79 -1.18 -12.75
C ASP A 312 -14.66 -1.50 -11.77
N LEU A 313 -14.53 -0.70 -10.71
CA LEU A 313 -13.36 -0.75 -9.85
C LEU A 313 -13.36 -1.97 -8.91
N ALA A 314 -14.45 -2.21 -8.18
CA ALA A 314 -14.51 -3.28 -7.18
C ALA A 314 -14.71 -4.65 -7.82
N ASN A 315 -15.73 -4.80 -8.66
CA ASN A 315 -16.03 -6.07 -9.33
C ASN A 315 -14.96 -6.42 -10.37
N GLY A 316 -14.44 -5.41 -11.11
CA GLY A 316 -13.31 -5.63 -12.02
C GLY A 316 -12.05 -6.07 -11.27
N PHE A 317 -11.80 -5.56 -10.06
CA PHE A 317 -10.69 -6.00 -9.22
C PHE A 317 -10.87 -7.46 -8.77
N GLN A 318 -12.07 -7.85 -8.36
CA GLN A 318 -12.36 -9.24 -8.01
C GLN A 318 -12.07 -10.18 -9.18
N GLN A 319 -12.65 -9.90 -10.35
CA GLN A 319 -12.43 -10.70 -11.56
C GLN A 319 -10.93 -10.79 -11.93
N PHE A 320 -10.21 -9.67 -11.77
CA PHE A 320 -8.76 -9.64 -11.97
C PHE A 320 -8.04 -10.58 -10.99
N MET A 321 -8.38 -10.53 -9.71
CA MET A 321 -7.75 -11.37 -8.68
C MET A 321 -8.10 -12.86 -8.78
N GLU A 322 -9.24 -13.19 -9.40
CA GLU A 322 -9.68 -14.57 -9.68
C GLU A 322 -9.06 -15.15 -10.96
N ALA A 323 -8.47 -14.33 -11.83
CA ALA A 323 -7.82 -14.80 -13.05
C ALA A 323 -6.65 -15.75 -12.73
N PRO A 324 -6.55 -16.96 -13.36
CA PRO A 324 -5.58 -17.99 -12.98
C PRO A 324 -4.13 -17.52 -12.94
N GLN A 325 -3.72 -16.70 -13.92
CA GLN A 325 -2.38 -16.13 -13.99
C GLN A 325 -2.10 -15.13 -12.86
N VAL A 326 -3.11 -14.36 -12.43
CA VAL A 326 -3.00 -13.41 -11.32
C VAL A 326 -2.93 -14.16 -10.00
N VAL A 327 -3.78 -15.18 -9.80
CA VAL A 327 -3.73 -16.07 -8.63
C VAL A 327 -2.34 -16.69 -8.48
N LYS A 328 -1.78 -17.22 -9.57
CA LYS A 328 -0.43 -17.79 -9.57
C LYS A 328 0.63 -16.75 -9.21
N ALA A 329 0.62 -15.61 -9.91
CA ALA A 329 1.63 -14.55 -9.71
C ALA A 329 1.57 -13.95 -8.30
N THR A 330 0.37 -13.71 -7.76
CA THR A 330 0.20 -13.18 -6.39
C THR A 330 0.60 -14.20 -5.35
N SER A 331 0.29 -15.49 -5.54
CA SER A 331 0.71 -16.57 -4.63
C SER A 331 2.22 -16.75 -4.61
N GLU A 332 2.89 -16.71 -5.76
CA GLU A 332 4.35 -16.75 -5.87
C GLU A 332 5.00 -15.54 -5.16
N TYR A 333 4.47 -14.34 -5.39
CA TYR A 333 4.95 -13.11 -4.74
C TYR A 333 4.79 -13.17 -3.21
N ILE A 334 3.64 -13.63 -2.71
CA ILE A 334 3.37 -13.78 -1.28
C ILE A 334 4.31 -14.83 -0.66
N SER A 335 4.53 -15.96 -1.34
CA SER A 335 5.42 -17.03 -0.88
C SER A 335 6.87 -16.55 -0.77
N GLN A 336 7.35 -15.79 -1.76
CA GLN A 336 8.69 -15.19 -1.72
C GLN A 336 8.85 -14.19 -0.58
N GLN A 337 7.82 -13.42 -0.26
CA GLN A 337 7.85 -12.51 0.89
C GLN A 337 7.71 -13.22 2.23
N ALA A 338 7.00 -14.35 2.29
CA ALA A 338 6.85 -15.13 3.52
C ALA A 338 8.17 -15.76 3.99
N SER A 339 9.11 -16.00 3.06
CA SER A 339 10.46 -16.49 3.39
C SER A 339 11.33 -15.44 4.11
N VAL A 340 10.94 -14.15 4.08
CA VAL A 340 11.61 -13.08 4.83
C VAL A 340 11.07 -13.08 6.26
N THR A 341 11.67 -13.86 7.12
CA THR A 341 11.27 -14.04 8.53
C THR A 341 11.70 -12.91 9.45
N GLU A 342 12.62 -12.05 9.03
CA GLU A 342 13.06 -10.93 9.86
C GLU A 342 12.23 -9.67 9.61
N PRO A 343 11.66 -9.07 10.69
CA PRO A 343 10.94 -7.83 10.55
C PRO A 343 11.88 -6.73 10.05
N LYS A 344 11.52 -6.08 8.94
CA LYS A 344 12.29 -4.91 8.49
C LYS A 344 12.22 -3.81 9.54
N PRO A 345 13.31 -3.06 9.75
CA PRO A 345 13.39 -2.02 10.79
C PRO A 345 12.32 -0.91 10.68
N PHE A 346 11.63 -0.80 9.56
CA PHE A 346 10.66 0.26 9.26
C PHE A 346 9.21 -0.25 9.15
N ASP A 347 8.97 -1.57 9.29
CA ASP A 347 7.62 -2.10 9.25
C ASP A 347 6.87 -1.77 10.54
N SER A 348 5.71 -1.14 10.42
CA SER A 348 4.83 -0.78 11.54
C SER A 348 4.12 -1.98 12.14
N HIS A 349 4.00 -3.07 11.40
CA HIS A 349 3.33 -4.30 11.81
C HIS A 349 4.31 -5.47 11.96
N PRO A 350 4.03 -6.43 12.85
CA PRO A 350 4.75 -7.69 12.91
C PRO A 350 4.61 -8.48 11.60
N PRO A 351 5.52 -9.41 11.32
CA PRO A 351 5.35 -10.33 10.20
C PRO A 351 3.99 -11.05 10.28
N LEU A 352 3.29 -11.12 9.13
CA LEU A 352 1.94 -11.68 9.06
C LEU A 352 1.85 -13.11 9.62
N ASN A 353 2.88 -13.94 9.37
CA ASN A 353 2.96 -15.30 9.91
C ASN A 353 2.90 -15.34 11.44
N MET A 354 3.52 -14.38 12.13
CA MET A 354 3.45 -14.29 13.60
C MET A 354 2.04 -13.93 14.08
N ARG A 355 1.37 -13.01 13.40
CA ARG A 355 -0.02 -12.60 13.71
C ARG A 355 -0.98 -13.78 13.51
N ILE A 356 -0.87 -14.47 12.37
CA ILE A 356 -1.68 -15.66 12.06
C ILE A 356 -1.45 -16.78 13.08
N GLU A 357 -0.20 -17.05 13.43
CA GLU A 357 0.14 -18.08 14.41
C GLU A 357 -0.45 -17.78 15.79
N GLN A 358 -0.42 -16.51 16.22
CA GLN A 358 -1.07 -16.10 17.46
C GLN A 358 -2.58 -16.28 17.40
N ALA A 359 -3.23 -15.84 16.32
CA ALA A 359 -4.67 -15.99 16.15
C ALA A 359 -5.10 -17.46 16.14
N ARG A 360 -4.29 -18.35 15.51
CA ARG A 360 -4.52 -19.81 15.55
C ARG A 360 -4.39 -20.39 16.97
N ARG A 361 -3.43 -19.91 17.75
CA ARG A 361 -3.26 -20.36 19.15
C ARG A 361 -4.38 -19.92 20.07
N LEU A 362 -4.99 -18.77 19.78
CA LEU A 362 -6.13 -18.29 20.55
C LEU A 362 -7.40 -19.11 20.27
N ASP A 363 -7.57 -19.59 19.04
CA ASP A 363 -8.65 -20.47 18.59
C ASP A 363 -10.04 -20.04 19.06
N MET A 364 -10.32 -18.73 18.99
CA MET A 364 -11.58 -18.16 19.44
C MET A 364 -12.66 -18.40 18.39
N PRO A 365 -13.83 -18.95 18.78
CA PRO A 365 -14.94 -19.13 17.87
C PRO A 365 -15.52 -17.78 17.45
N ALA A 366 -16.09 -17.73 16.24
CA ALA A 366 -16.90 -16.59 15.84
C ALA A 366 -18.15 -16.49 16.76
N PRO A 367 -18.51 -15.27 17.21
CA PRO A 367 -19.67 -15.10 18.09
C PRO A 367 -20.95 -15.55 17.38
N GLN A 368 -21.71 -16.43 18.04
CA GLN A 368 -22.92 -17.04 17.47
C GLN A 368 -24.17 -16.15 17.54
N SER A 369 -24.13 -15.06 18.29
CA SER A 369 -25.25 -14.11 18.35
C SER A 369 -24.85 -12.82 19.06
N SER A 370 -25.54 -11.80 18.72
CA SER A 370 -25.85 -10.53 19.37
C SER A 370 -25.28 -9.28 18.70
N GLY A 371 -26.14 -8.63 17.93
CA GLY A 371 -25.87 -7.32 17.30
C GLY A 371 -25.34 -7.39 15.88
N PHE A 372 -24.80 -8.53 15.45
CA PHE A 372 -24.33 -8.71 14.06
C PHE A 372 -25.41 -9.31 13.16
N SER A 373 -25.45 -8.88 11.90
CA SER A 373 -26.37 -9.43 10.90
C SER A 373 -26.01 -10.89 10.56
N ASP A 374 -27.01 -11.71 10.18
CA ASP A 374 -26.82 -13.11 9.75
C ASP A 374 -26.02 -13.25 8.43
N SER A 375 -25.65 -12.13 7.82
CA SER A 375 -25.01 -12.06 6.49
C SER A 375 -23.47 -12.18 6.54
N SER A 376 -22.90 -12.84 7.53
CA SER A 376 -21.44 -12.93 7.78
C SER A 376 -20.60 -13.38 6.57
N ASN A 377 -21.16 -14.26 5.72
CA ASN A 377 -20.48 -14.81 4.54
C ASN A 377 -20.66 -13.97 3.27
N LEU A 378 -21.48 -12.91 3.29
CA LEU A 378 -21.64 -12.05 2.13
C LEU A 378 -20.40 -11.17 1.96
N PRO A 379 -20.06 -10.76 0.72
CA PRO A 379 -19.02 -9.77 0.49
C PRO A 379 -19.35 -8.45 1.19
N MET A 380 -18.34 -7.78 1.71
CA MET A 380 -18.47 -6.49 2.41
C MET A 380 -19.15 -5.42 1.55
N ILE A 381 -18.98 -5.46 0.22
CA ILE A 381 -19.63 -4.54 -0.72
C ILE A 381 -21.16 -4.54 -0.60
N SER A 382 -21.76 -5.65 -0.14
CA SER A 382 -23.20 -5.73 0.08
C SER A 382 -23.72 -4.82 1.20
N LEU A 383 -22.84 -4.21 1.98
CA LEU A 383 -23.15 -3.20 3.00
C LEU A 383 -23.35 -1.79 2.41
N ILE A 384 -23.01 -1.59 1.14
CA ILE A 384 -23.04 -0.29 0.46
C ILE A 384 -24.05 -0.35 -0.69
N GLU A 385 -24.95 0.61 -0.74
CA GLU A 385 -26.02 0.67 -1.77
C GLU A 385 -25.56 1.43 -3.02
N GLU A 386 -24.87 2.57 -2.86
CA GLU A 386 -24.48 3.46 -3.96
C GLU A 386 -23.02 3.24 -4.44
N VAL A 387 -22.58 1.98 -4.59
CA VAL A 387 -21.19 1.64 -4.95
C VAL A 387 -20.72 2.33 -6.22
N ALA A 388 -21.49 2.28 -7.30
CA ALA A 388 -21.10 2.86 -8.60
C ALA A 388 -20.86 4.38 -8.53
N VAL A 389 -21.63 5.10 -7.72
CA VAL A 389 -21.48 6.56 -7.52
C VAL A 389 -20.21 6.86 -6.74
N LEU A 390 -19.92 6.04 -5.72
CA LEU A 390 -18.70 6.16 -4.92
C LEU A 390 -17.47 5.84 -5.74
N GLU A 391 -17.50 4.81 -6.57
CA GLU A 391 -16.39 4.43 -7.47
C GLU A 391 -16.07 5.53 -8.49
N ALA A 392 -17.11 6.09 -9.15
CA ALA A 392 -16.91 7.18 -10.09
C ALA A 392 -16.30 8.42 -9.43
N SER A 393 -16.75 8.74 -8.22
CA SER A 393 -16.23 9.84 -7.43
C SER A 393 -14.79 9.58 -6.96
N LEU A 394 -14.48 8.32 -6.59
CA LEU A 394 -13.14 7.92 -6.17
C LEU A 394 -12.15 7.99 -7.32
N LEU A 395 -12.52 7.51 -8.51
CA LEU A 395 -11.67 7.57 -9.70
C LEU A 395 -11.26 9.01 -10.02
N LYS A 396 -12.22 9.94 -10.00
CA LYS A 396 -11.97 11.38 -10.22
C LYS A 396 -11.02 11.99 -9.17
N LYS A 397 -11.08 11.51 -7.94
CA LYS A 397 -10.24 12.02 -6.85
C LYS A 397 -8.82 11.42 -6.85
N VAL A 398 -8.71 10.14 -7.19
CA VAL A 398 -7.42 9.42 -7.23
C VAL A 398 -6.64 9.70 -8.51
N VAL A 399 -7.34 9.91 -9.63
CA VAL A 399 -6.74 10.21 -10.93
C VAL A 399 -7.09 11.64 -11.34
N PRO A 400 -6.27 12.66 -10.99
CA PRO A 400 -6.58 14.07 -11.24
C PRO A 400 -6.87 14.39 -12.71
N ALA A 401 -6.25 13.66 -13.65
CA ALA A 401 -6.52 13.80 -15.08
C ALA A 401 -7.98 13.46 -15.47
N MET A 402 -8.70 12.73 -14.61
CA MET A 402 -10.10 12.34 -14.82
C MET A 402 -11.09 13.22 -14.04
N ALA A 403 -10.63 14.23 -13.31
CA ALA A 403 -11.47 15.04 -12.42
C ALA A 403 -12.66 15.71 -13.14
N SER A 404 -12.47 16.15 -14.39
CA SER A 404 -13.51 16.78 -15.23
C SER A 404 -13.99 15.89 -16.39
N ALA A 405 -13.53 14.62 -16.46
CA ALA A 405 -13.87 13.75 -17.58
C ALA A 405 -15.32 13.23 -17.45
N ASP A 406 -16.04 13.22 -18.56
CA ASP A 406 -17.31 12.51 -18.72
C ASP A 406 -17.02 11.12 -19.28
N LEU A 407 -17.01 10.12 -18.40
CA LEU A 407 -16.63 8.75 -18.72
C LEU A 407 -17.88 7.95 -19.11
N LYS A 408 -17.79 7.19 -20.22
CA LYS A 408 -18.84 6.31 -20.68
C LYS A 408 -18.85 4.99 -19.87
N PRO A 409 -20.01 4.35 -19.67
CA PRO A 409 -20.03 3.02 -19.07
C PRO A 409 -19.17 2.03 -19.87
N LEU A 410 -18.37 1.21 -19.18
CA LEU A 410 -17.57 0.17 -19.79
C LEU A 410 -18.44 -1.00 -20.27
N ASN A 411 -18.17 -1.47 -21.50
CA ASN A 411 -18.63 -2.77 -21.99
C ASN A 411 -17.42 -3.67 -22.29
N TRP A 412 -17.28 -4.77 -21.56
CA TRP A 412 -16.16 -5.70 -21.73
C TRP A 412 -16.14 -6.41 -23.09
N GLU A 413 -17.29 -6.60 -23.73
CA GLU A 413 -17.38 -7.22 -25.05
C GLU A 413 -16.77 -6.33 -26.14
N THR A 414 -16.88 -5.02 -26.01
CA THR A 414 -16.33 -4.04 -26.97
C THR A 414 -15.02 -3.42 -26.50
N ALA A 415 -14.59 -3.65 -25.25
CA ALA A 415 -13.40 -3.04 -24.67
C ALA A 415 -12.12 -3.30 -25.50
N GLY A 416 -12.04 -4.46 -26.15
CA GLY A 416 -10.96 -4.79 -27.09
C GLY A 416 -10.86 -3.79 -28.24
N ALA A 417 -11.98 -3.56 -28.92
CA ALA A 417 -12.07 -2.65 -30.06
C ALA A 417 -12.01 -1.17 -29.66
N ASP A 418 -12.65 -0.81 -28.54
CA ASP A 418 -12.82 0.58 -28.13
C ASP A 418 -11.59 1.15 -27.38
N ILE A 419 -10.83 0.29 -26.68
CA ILE A 419 -9.78 0.72 -25.75
C ILE A 419 -8.42 0.13 -26.10
N TYR A 420 -8.31 -1.21 -26.11
CA TYR A 420 -7.01 -1.87 -26.18
C TYR A 420 -6.37 -1.77 -27.58
N ILE A 421 -7.11 -2.11 -28.64
CA ILE A 421 -6.58 -2.07 -30.01
C ILE A 421 -6.18 -0.65 -30.43
N PRO A 422 -7.01 0.41 -30.23
CA PRO A 422 -6.58 1.78 -30.51
C PRO A 422 -5.36 2.22 -29.69
N GLY A 423 -5.32 1.85 -28.41
CA GLY A 423 -4.19 2.12 -27.53
C GLY A 423 -2.89 1.46 -28.02
N TRP A 424 -2.96 0.19 -28.42
CA TRP A 424 -1.81 -0.55 -28.97
C TRP A 424 -1.35 0.02 -30.31
N ARG A 425 -2.26 0.37 -31.20
CA ARG A 425 -1.93 1.02 -32.49
C ARG A 425 -1.20 2.34 -32.27
N LYS A 426 -1.72 3.17 -31.37
CA LYS A 426 -1.07 4.43 -30.97
C LYS A 426 0.33 4.19 -30.40
N ARG A 427 0.51 3.12 -29.59
CA ARG A 427 1.80 2.80 -28.96
C ARG A 427 2.86 2.39 -29.95
N VAL A 428 2.50 1.69 -31.03
CA VAL A 428 3.45 1.21 -32.03
C VAL A 428 3.64 2.17 -33.22
N ALA A 429 2.81 3.20 -33.35
CA ALA A 429 2.77 4.08 -34.51
C ALA A 429 4.14 4.68 -34.87
N ASP A 430 4.88 5.18 -33.90
CA ASP A 430 6.19 5.80 -34.11
C ASP A 430 7.30 4.79 -34.46
N TYR A 431 7.03 3.48 -34.29
CA TYR A 431 7.99 2.38 -34.48
C TYR A 431 7.67 1.48 -35.69
N LEU A 432 6.60 1.79 -36.43
CA LEU A 432 6.17 0.99 -37.60
C LEU A 432 7.27 0.77 -38.62
N PRO A 433 8.10 1.76 -39.02
CA PRO A 433 9.18 1.56 -39.99
C PRO A 433 10.15 0.46 -39.54
N TYR A 434 10.54 0.46 -38.27
CA TYR A 434 11.44 -0.54 -37.70
C TYR A 434 10.77 -1.92 -37.57
N LEU A 435 9.56 -1.95 -37.03
CA LEU A 435 8.83 -3.20 -36.75
C LEU A 435 8.38 -3.94 -38.03
N SER A 436 8.08 -3.22 -39.11
CA SER A 436 7.67 -3.83 -40.39
C SER A 436 8.78 -4.63 -41.05
N GLU A 437 10.04 -4.37 -40.73
CA GLU A 437 11.19 -5.14 -41.19
C GLU A 437 11.46 -6.40 -40.37
N LYS A 438 10.81 -6.54 -39.21
CA LYS A 438 10.96 -7.66 -38.27
C LYS A 438 9.82 -8.65 -38.44
N LYS A 439 10.16 -9.94 -38.28
CA LYS A 439 9.20 -11.03 -38.38
C LYS A 439 8.90 -11.66 -37.02
N MET A 440 7.84 -12.45 -36.96
CA MET A 440 7.47 -13.23 -35.77
C MET A 440 8.62 -14.15 -35.27
N GLY A 441 9.48 -14.63 -36.18
CA GLY A 441 10.68 -15.38 -35.85
C GLY A 441 11.72 -14.57 -35.09
N ASP A 442 11.76 -13.25 -35.28
CA ASP A 442 12.73 -12.35 -34.62
C ASP A 442 12.32 -11.98 -33.22
N LEU A 443 11.06 -12.19 -32.84
CA LEU A 443 10.51 -11.77 -31.55
C LEU A 443 11.33 -12.24 -30.32
N PRO A 444 11.79 -13.52 -30.23
CA PRO A 444 12.62 -13.96 -29.11
C PRO A 444 13.92 -13.17 -28.99
N PHE A 445 14.58 -12.86 -30.08
CA PHE A 445 15.84 -12.10 -30.08
C PHE A 445 15.62 -10.67 -29.60
N LEU A 446 14.53 -10.02 -30.05
CA LEU A 446 14.17 -8.66 -29.64
C LEU A 446 13.74 -8.61 -28.17
N VAL A 447 13.14 -9.68 -27.64
CA VAL A 447 12.74 -9.77 -26.23
C VAL A 447 13.94 -10.06 -25.33
N LEU A 448 14.88 -10.91 -25.76
CA LEU A 448 16.11 -11.20 -25.01
C LEU A 448 17.07 -10.01 -25.01
N ASP A 449 17.16 -9.29 -26.10
CA ASP A 449 17.93 -8.05 -26.21
C ASP A 449 17.05 -6.89 -26.72
N PRO A 450 16.35 -6.16 -25.81
CA PRO A 450 15.48 -5.06 -26.21
C PRO A 450 16.21 -3.76 -26.58
N ARG A 451 17.56 -3.72 -26.51
CA ARG A 451 18.36 -2.50 -26.77
C ARG A 451 18.12 -1.91 -28.16
N PRO A 452 17.99 -2.67 -29.24
CA PRO A 452 17.67 -2.11 -30.55
C PRO A 452 16.33 -1.35 -30.55
N VAL A 453 15.26 -1.94 -29.99
CA VAL A 453 13.96 -1.26 -29.86
C VAL A 453 14.04 -0.07 -28.89
N ALA A 454 14.81 -0.18 -27.80
CA ALA A 454 15.02 0.92 -26.85
C ALA A 454 15.77 2.11 -27.49
N MET A 455 16.57 1.89 -28.53
CA MET A 455 17.19 2.95 -29.31
C MET A 455 16.14 3.68 -30.17
N GLU A 456 15.21 2.97 -30.79
CA GLU A 456 14.08 3.59 -31.49
C GLU A 456 13.20 4.40 -30.53
N VAL A 457 12.97 3.90 -29.29
CA VAL A 457 12.29 4.65 -28.25
C VAL A 457 13.07 5.92 -27.86
N TYR A 458 14.40 5.85 -27.81
CA TYR A 458 15.22 7.03 -27.55
C TYR A 458 15.05 8.09 -28.64
N ASN A 459 15.08 7.68 -29.92
CA ASN A 459 14.90 8.56 -31.06
C ASN A 459 13.50 9.21 -31.05
N ALA A 460 12.44 8.42 -30.90
CA ALA A 460 11.06 8.90 -30.86
C ALA A 460 10.76 9.82 -29.68
N THR A 461 11.42 9.60 -28.53
CA THR A 461 11.21 10.41 -27.33
C THR A 461 12.20 11.57 -27.17
N ALA A 462 13.06 11.80 -28.15
CA ALA A 462 14.14 12.81 -28.12
C ALA A 462 14.98 12.74 -26.82
N GLY A 463 15.27 11.54 -26.36
CA GLY A 463 16.10 11.28 -25.18
C GLY A 463 15.50 11.63 -23.81
N ARG A 464 14.21 11.94 -23.73
CA ARG A 464 13.54 12.35 -22.48
C ARG A 464 13.47 11.25 -21.41
N LEU A 465 13.57 9.97 -21.83
CA LEU A 465 13.48 8.82 -20.94
C LEU A 465 14.87 8.34 -20.50
N ASN A 466 15.01 7.92 -19.25
CA ASN A 466 16.22 7.23 -18.78
C ASN A 466 16.31 5.80 -19.34
N GLN A 467 17.46 5.13 -19.16
CA GLN A 467 17.71 3.81 -19.72
C GLN A 467 16.68 2.75 -19.27
N ALA A 468 16.33 2.71 -18.00
CA ALA A 468 15.35 1.75 -17.48
C ALA A 468 13.95 1.98 -18.05
N GLN A 469 13.53 3.24 -18.20
CA GLN A 469 12.27 3.61 -18.82
C GLN A 469 12.22 3.23 -20.30
N ARG A 470 13.31 3.43 -21.04
CA ARG A 470 13.40 3.04 -22.47
C ARG A 470 13.28 1.53 -22.64
N ILE A 471 13.94 0.74 -21.80
CA ILE A 471 13.85 -0.72 -21.84
C ILE A 471 12.42 -1.17 -21.52
N ALA A 472 11.76 -0.59 -20.52
CA ALA A 472 10.38 -0.89 -20.20
C ALA A 472 9.44 -0.55 -21.38
N CYS A 473 9.61 0.62 -21.99
CA CYS A 473 8.85 1.04 -23.16
C CYS A 473 9.09 0.10 -24.37
N ALA A 474 10.32 -0.38 -24.57
CA ALA A 474 10.63 -1.32 -25.65
C ALA A 474 9.86 -2.65 -25.49
N TYR A 475 9.78 -3.18 -24.27
CA TYR A 475 8.94 -4.37 -24.01
C TYR A 475 7.46 -4.12 -24.26
N ASP A 476 6.96 -2.95 -23.90
CA ASP A 476 5.56 -2.55 -24.11
C ASP A 476 5.25 -2.43 -25.62
N VAL A 477 6.16 -1.84 -26.41
CA VAL A 477 6.06 -1.74 -27.87
C VAL A 477 6.07 -3.13 -28.51
N LEU A 478 6.97 -4.02 -28.10
CA LEU A 478 7.04 -5.40 -28.62
C LEU A 478 5.78 -6.19 -28.27
N PHE A 479 5.25 -6.04 -27.07
CA PHE A 479 3.97 -6.64 -26.68
C PHE A 479 2.83 -6.17 -27.58
N CYS A 480 2.69 -4.87 -27.76
CA CYS A 480 1.65 -4.30 -28.61
C CYS A 480 1.79 -4.75 -30.07
N ALA A 481 3.01 -4.77 -30.61
CA ALA A 481 3.28 -5.24 -31.97
C ALA A 481 2.92 -6.72 -32.14
N PHE A 482 3.32 -7.57 -31.20
CA PHE A 482 2.98 -8.99 -31.21
C PHE A 482 1.46 -9.22 -31.17
N ALA A 483 0.76 -8.56 -30.27
CA ALA A 483 -0.69 -8.68 -30.14
C ALA A 483 -1.42 -8.18 -31.41
N LEU A 484 -1.02 -7.03 -31.96
CA LEU A 484 -1.60 -6.50 -33.20
C LEU A 484 -1.32 -7.42 -34.42
N CYS A 485 -0.13 -7.98 -34.50
CA CYS A 485 0.22 -8.92 -35.56
C CYS A 485 -0.71 -10.16 -35.54
N LEU A 486 -1.02 -10.70 -34.37
CA LEU A 486 -1.97 -11.81 -34.24
C LEU A 486 -3.39 -11.39 -34.69
N LEU A 487 -3.86 -10.21 -34.26
CA LEU A 487 -5.17 -9.68 -34.62
C LEU A 487 -5.32 -9.50 -36.15
N GLU A 488 -4.30 -8.95 -36.81
CA GLU A 488 -4.26 -8.75 -38.25
C GLU A 488 -4.27 -10.07 -39.05
N ASN A 489 -3.87 -11.16 -38.40
CA ASN A 489 -3.88 -12.51 -38.96
C ASN A 489 -5.04 -13.38 -38.44
N GLY A 490 -6.15 -12.75 -38.08
CA GLY A 490 -7.42 -13.42 -37.84
C GLY A 490 -7.66 -13.91 -36.40
N TRP A 491 -6.76 -13.57 -35.45
CA TRP A 491 -7.00 -13.84 -34.04
C TRP A 491 -7.99 -12.83 -33.47
N LYS A 492 -8.80 -13.23 -32.47
CA LYS A 492 -9.77 -12.38 -31.78
C LYS A 492 -9.30 -12.08 -30.37
N LEU A 493 -9.37 -10.83 -29.97
CA LEU A 493 -9.03 -10.40 -28.63
C LEU A 493 -10.20 -10.67 -27.68
N ILE A 494 -9.93 -11.41 -26.63
CA ILE A 494 -10.83 -11.60 -25.49
C ILE A 494 -10.33 -10.73 -24.33
N THR A 495 -11.18 -9.82 -23.89
CA THR A 495 -10.87 -8.85 -22.83
C THR A 495 -11.69 -9.14 -21.60
N LYS A 496 -11.03 -9.61 -20.55
CA LYS A 496 -11.59 -9.72 -19.19
C LYS A 496 -10.56 -9.19 -18.20
N PRO A 497 -10.95 -8.65 -17.08
CA PRO A 497 -10.00 -8.25 -16.05
C PRO A 497 -9.05 -9.42 -15.70
N GLY A 498 -7.74 -9.14 -15.76
CA GLY A 498 -6.71 -10.18 -15.52
C GLY A 498 -6.48 -11.16 -16.66
N ASN A 499 -7.23 -11.09 -17.74
CA ASN A 499 -7.11 -12.03 -18.87
C ASN A 499 -7.27 -11.31 -20.21
N LEU A 500 -6.14 -10.90 -20.81
CA LEU A 500 -6.07 -10.40 -22.17
C LEU A 500 -5.50 -11.51 -23.05
N THR A 501 -6.37 -12.31 -23.66
CA THR A 501 -5.99 -13.43 -24.51
C THR A 501 -6.42 -13.23 -25.95
N LEU A 502 -5.70 -13.83 -26.86
CA LEU A 502 -6.03 -13.90 -28.26
C LEU A 502 -6.40 -15.33 -28.62
N GLU A 503 -7.52 -15.49 -29.32
CA GLU A 503 -8.07 -16.80 -29.69
C GLU A 503 -8.20 -16.94 -31.22
N ASN A 504 -7.85 -18.10 -31.72
CA ASN A 504 -8.07 -18.49 -33.12
C ASN A 504 -8.56 -19.96 -33.18
N GLY A 505 -9.86 -20.14 -33.31
CA GLY A 505 -10.49 -21.45 -33.29
C GLY A 505 -10.29 -22.14 -31.93
N THR A 506 -9.45 -23.18 -31.89
CA THR A 506 -9.16 -23.96 -30.70
C THR A 506 -7.90 -23.52 -29.94
N SER A 507 -7.15 -22.58 -30.51
CA SER A 507 -5.87 -22.10 -29.97
C SER A 507 -6.08 -20.81 -29.21
N THR A 508 -5.51 -20.73 -28.01
CA THR A 508 -5.51 -19.52 -27.16
C THR A 508 -4.08 -19.12 -26.85
N VAL A 509 -3.77 -17.85 -26.96
CA VAL A 509 -2.47 -17.24 -26.65
C VAL A 509 -2.67 -16.13 -25.64
N ASP A 510 -1.88 -16.16 -24.58
CA ASP A 510 -1.66 -15.01 -23.68
C ASP A 510 -0.35 -14.34 -24.08
N PRO A 511 -0.39 -13.19 -24.79
CA PRO A 511 0.83 -12.53 -25.27
C PRO A 511 1.75 -12.08 -24.13
N ALA A 512 1.18 -11.67 -22.98
CA ALA A 512 1.96 -11.21 -21.83
C ALA A 512 2.74 -12.36 -21.19
N SER A 513 2.11 -13.53 -21.07
CA SER A 513 2.77 -14.74 -20.54
C SER A 513 3.89 -15.20 -21.47
N LEU A 514 3.65 -15.27 -22.78
CA LEU A 514 4.66 -15.66 -23.74
C LEU A 514 5.86 -14.70 -23.77
N MET A 515 5.61 -13.39 -23.74
CA MET A 515 6.66 -12.38 -23.65
C MET A 515 7.50 -12.52 -22.37
N LYS A 516 6.86 -12.86 -21.24
CA LYS A 516 7.55 -13.13 -19.98
C LYS A 516 8.40 -14.39 -20.05
N GLU A 517 7.91 -15.46 -20.64
CA GLU A 517 8.64 -16.71 -20.80
C GLU A 517 9.86 -16.56 -21.72
N LEU A 518 9.72 -15.84 -22.84
CA LEU A 518 10.83 -15.47 -23.70
C LEU A 518 11.88 -14.65 -22.94
N ARG A 519 11.46 -13.61 -22.22
CA ARG A 519 12.35 -12.73 -21.45
C ARG A 519 13.13 -13.46 -20.35
N THR A 520 12.51 -14.47 -19.73
CA THR A 520 13.14 -15.25 -18.64
C THR A 520 13.92 -16.45 -19.15
N GLY A 521 13.95 -16.69 -20.46
CA GLY A 521 14.61 -17.84 -21.07
C GLY A 521 13.90 -19.19 -20.79
N LYS A 522 12.68 -19.15 -20.24
CA LYS A 522 11.85 -20.35 -20.06
C LYS A 522 11.33 -20.90 -21.39
N LEU A 523 11.11 -20.03 -22.36
CA LEU A 523 10.80 -20.37 -23.74
C LEU A 523 12.01 -20.01 -24.60
N THR A 524 12.70 -21.02 -25.12
CA THR A 524 13.87 -20.86 -25.99
C THR A 524 13.47 -20.51 -27.43
N VAL A 525 14.41 -20.02 -28.22
CA VAL A 525 14.19 -19.72 -29.64
C VAL A 525 13.70 -20.95 -30.43
N VAL A 526 14.24 -22.14 -30.12
CA VAL A 526 13.83 -23.40 -30.76
C VAL A 526 12.41 -23.80 -30.39
N GLU A 527 12.08 -23.72 -29.09
CA GLU A 527 10.74 -23.99 -28.58
C GLU A 527 9.73 -22.97 -29.11
N TRP A 528 10.10 -21.69 -29.24
CA TRP A 528 9.28 -20.68 -29.90
C TRP A 528 8.91 -21.06 -31.33
N SER A 529 9.87 -21.52 -32.12
CA SER A 529 9.61 -21.95 -33.48
C SER A 529 8.61 -23.12 -33.54
N SER A 530 8.78 -24.10 -32.65
CA SER A 530 7.86 -25.25 -32.52
C SER A 530 6.47 -24.82 -32.04
N LEU A 531 6.39 -23.90 -31.06
CA LEU A 531 5.14 -23.36 -30.54
C LEU A 531 4.39 -22.57 -31.62
N ARG A 532 5.07 -21.73 -32.39
CA ARG A 532 4.47 -21.00 -33.52
C ARG A 532 3.83 -21.94 -34.52
N ALA A 533 4.55 -22.99 -34.94
CA ALA A 533 4.03 -23.99 -35.87
C ALA A 533 2.76 -24.67 -35.29
N LYS A 534 2.78 -25.05 -34.03
CA LYS A 534 1.63 -25.67 -33.34
C LYS A 534 0.42 -24.72 -33.27
N LEU A 535 0.63 -23.43 -33.05
CA LEU A 535 -0.42 -22.43 -32.95
C LEU A 535 -0.87 -21.85 -34.30
N GLY A 536 -0.25 -22.26 -35.41
CA GLY A 536 -0.52 -21.71 -36.74
C GLY A 536 -0.05 -20.26 -36.91
N ILE A 537 0.93 -19.82 -36.12
CA ILE A 537 1.52 -18.49 -36.23
C ILE A 537 2.59 -18.49 -37.32
N GLY A 538 2.31 -17.82 -38.43
CA GLY A 538 3.22 -17.73 -39.58
C GLY A 538 4.43 -16.82 -39.37
N GLU A 539 5.24 -16.70 -40.39
CA GLU A 539 6.36 -15.74 -40.48
C GLU A 539 5.87 -14.34 -40.90
N TRP A 540 4.91 -13.82 -40.13
CA TRP A 540 4.31 -12.51 -40.38
C TRP A 540 5.23 -11.37 -39.93
N ALA A 541 5.14 -10.21 -40.57
CA ALA A 541 5.81 -9.02 -40.10
C ALA A 541 5.21 -8.61 -38.72
N LEU A 542 6.04 -8.13 -37.80
CA LEU A 542 5.58 -7.67 -36.47
C LEU A 542 4.68 -6.45 -36.54
N ALA A 543 4.72 -5.69 -37.63
CA ALA A 543 3.74 -4.65 -37.92
C ALA A 543 3.43 -4.65 -39.42
N ALA A 544 2.17 -4.43 -39.78
CA ALA A 544 1.80 -4.21 -41.15
C ALA A 544 2.44 -2.90 -41.67
N ARG A 545 2.97 -2.91 -42.88
CA ARG A 545 3.31 -1.66 -43.54
C ARG A 545 2.01 -0.88 -43.73
N VAL A 546 1.93 0.32 -43.15
CA VAL A 546 0.85 1.25 -43.51
C VAL A 546 1.00 1.55 -44.98
N ALA A 547 0.04 1.08 -45.78
CA ALA A 547 -0.04 1.40 -47.18
C ALA A 547 -0.39 2.87 -47.39
#